data_51883bdfe349507921422f06c5bf5925
#
_entry.id   51883bdfe349507921422f06c5bf5925
#
_cell.length_a   1.000
_cell.length_b   1.000
_cell.length_c   1.000
_cell.angle_alpha   90.00
_cell.angle_beta   90.00
_cell.angle_gamma   90.00
#
_symmetry.space_group_name_H-M   'P 1'
#
loop_
_entity.id
_entity.type
_entity.pdbx_description
1 polymer ?
#
loop_
_entity_poly.entity_id
_entity_poly.type
_entity_poly.pdbx_seq_one_letter_code
_entity_poly.pdbx_strand_id
1 'polypeptide(L)'
;NNIEVRNLMLNYQDEQAQTFARIDAVNMALQGNLSETNTILNVLLKLKNIYLRQGKSVWVNNTDFNWQAEIGANLKELQFDIKKNDMSLNDLKLDLTGNIDIDDDKYTMDLNLNAPDTKFESLLALIPKDFQKEIEGVKTSGEFQLSLSAKGEYYENHLPTFDLRFNILNANLKYP
;
A
#
# COMPACT_ATOMS: atom_id res chain seq x y z
N ASN A 1 23.42 -2.63 -10.78
CA ASN A 1 22.98 -1.22 -10.78
C ASN A 1 22.33 -0.91 -9.44
N ASN A 2 22.43 0.35 -9.00
CA ASN A 2 21.79 0.87 -7.79
C ASN A 2 21.20 2.23 -8.12
N ILE A 3 19.92 2.41 -7.81
CA ILE A 3 19.20 3.69 -7.94
C ILE A 3 18.71 4.03 -6.54
N GLU A 4 19.04 5.23 -6.07
CA GLU A 4 18.63 5.68 -4.74
C GLU A 4 18.00 7.07 -4.79
N VAL A 5 16.93 7.23 -4.01
CA VAL A 5 16.33 8.52 -3.66
C VAL A 5 16.35 8.63 -2.14
N ARG A 6 16.81 9.76 -1.62
CA ARG A 6 16.91 9.99 -0.18
C ARG A 6 16.27 11.30 0.22
N ASN A 7 15.39 11.22 1.23
CA ASN A 7 14.74 12.37 1.86
C ASN A 7 14.06 13.34 0.85
N LEU A 8 13.49 12.80 -0.23
CA LEU A 8 12.72 13.60 -1.16
C LEU A 8 11.38 13.98 -0.52
N MET A 9 11.09 15.28 -0.43
CA MET A 9 9.78 15.77 -0.04
C MET A 9 8.88 15.89 -1.27
N LEU A 10 7.67 15.37 -1.18
CA LEU A 10 6.67 15.49 -2.23
C LEU A 10 5.46 16.28 -1.73
N ASN A 11 5.03 17.25 -2.51
CA ASN A 11 3.79 17.98 -2.31
C ASN A 11 2.98 17.95 -3.61
N TYR A 12 1.71 17.68 -3.50
CA TYR A 12 0.75 17.74 -4.58
C TYR A 12 -0.43 18.61 -4.17
N GLN A 13 -0.82 19.53 -5.02
CA GLN A 13 -1.98 20.38 -4.81
C GLN A 13 -2.79 20.48 -6.08
N ASP A 14 -4.08 20.17 -5.98
CA ASP A 14 -5.09 20.37 -7.02
C ASP A 14 -6.20 21.26 -6.44
N GLU A 15 -6.27 22.47 -6.94
CA GLU A 15 -7.24 23.46 -6.46
C GLU A 15 -8.68 23.13 -6.92
N GLN A 16 -8.83 22.56 -8.10
CA GLN A 16 -10.12 22.18 -8.65
C GLN A 16 -10.74 21.01 -7.89
N ALA A 17 -9.95 19.98 -7.63
CA ALA A 17 -10.36 18.83 -6.83
C ALA A 17 -10.28 19.11 -5.32
N GLN A 18 -9.78 20.29 -4.90
CA GLN A 18 -9.51 20.66 -3.51
C GLN A 18 -8.65 19.59 -2.78
N THR A 19 -7.72 18.98 -3.51
CA THR A 19 -6.87 17.91 -2.98
C THR A 19 -5.49 18.45 -2.64
N PHE A 20 -5.01 18.11 -1.45
CA PHE A 20 -3.64 18.37 -1.01
C PHE A 20 -3.05 17.06 -0.47
N ALA A 21 -1.89 16.67 -1.00
CA ALA A 21 -1.13 15.53 -0.52
C ALA A 21 0.32 15.93 -0.22
N ARG A 22 0.89 15.37 0.83
CA ARG A 22 2.27 15.59 1.23
C ARG A 22 2.89 14.31 1.74
N ILE A 23 4.16 14.10 1.40
CA ILE A 23 5.03 13.08 1.98
C ILE A 23 6.31 13.78 2.43
N ASP A 24 6.60 13.77 3.73
CA ASP A 24 7.72 14.53 4.28
C ASP A 24 9.08 13.96 3.89
N ALA A 25 9.20 12.65 3.76
CA ALA A 25 10.40 12.01 3.24
C ALA A 25 10.08 10.74 2.45
N VAL A 26 10.54 10.69 1.21
CA VAL A 26 10.60 9.50 0.36
C VAL A 26 12.04 9.01 0.34
N ASN A 27 12.24 7.78 0.79
CA ASN A 27 13.51 7.07 0.65
C ASN A 27 13.25 5.81 -0.18
N MET A 28 13.94 5.68 -1.29
CA MET A 28 13.83 4.54 -2.20
C MET A 28 15.22 4.03 -2.55
N ALA A 29 15.37 2.73 -2.58
CA ALA A 29 16.52 2.06 -3.18
C ALA A 29 16.03 0.93 -4.08
N LEU A 30 16.60 0.86 -5.29
CA LEU A 30 16.40 -0.22 -6.24
C LEU A 30 17.77 -0.79 -6.61
N GLN A 31 17.98 -2.06 -6.36
CA GLN A 31 19.21 -2.78 -6.66
C GLN A 31 18.90 -3.99 -7.55
N GLY A 32 19.72 -4.17 -8.59
CA GLY A 32 19.60 -5.31 -9.50
C GLY A 32 20.49 -5.18 -10.71
N ASN A 33 20.58 -6.22 -11.52
CA ASN A 33 21.30 -6.15 -12.78
C ASN A 33 20.37 -5.76 -13.94
N LEU A 34 20.25 -4.47 -14.19
CA LEU A 34 19.35 -3.93 -15.22
C LEU A 34 19.84 -4.17 -16.67
N SER A 35 21.01 -4.81 -16.85
CA SER A 35 21.53 -5.19 -18.15
C SER A 35 21.10 -6.60 -18.59
N GLU A 36 20.56 -7.39 -17.68
CA GLU A 36 20.07 -8.74 -17.97
C GLU A 36 18.57 -8.75 -18.24
N THR A 37 18.14 -9.61 -19.13
CA THR A 37 16.72 -9.78 -19.45
C THR A 37 15.96 -10.30 -18.23
N ASN A 38 16.50 -11.27 -17.52
CA ASN A 38 15.92 -11.83 -16.30
C ASN A 38 16.83 -11.47 -15.12
N THR A 39 16.24 -10.83 -14.13
CA THR A 39 16.98 -10.37 -12.95
C THR A 39 16.13 -10.45 -11.67
N ILE A 40 16.78 -10.36 -10.53
CA ILE A 40 16.12 -10.08 -9.24
C ILE A 40 16.35 -8.62 -8.92
N LEU A 41 15.26 -7.90 -8.68
CA LEU A 41 15.25 -6.54 -8.20
C LEU A 41 14.98 -6.52 -6.71
N ASN A 42 15.88 -5.92 -5.94
CA ASN A 42 15.67 -5.63 -4.52
C ASN A 42 15.15 -4.20 -4.39
N VAL A 43 13.97 -4.06 -3.85
CA VAL A 43 13.27 -2.78 -3.68
C VAL A 43 13.18 -2.46 -2.20
N LEU A 44 13.54 -1.24 -1.85
CA LEU A 44 13.26 -0.63 -0.55
C LEU A 44 12.52 0.68 -0.79
N LEU A 45 11.35 0.83 -0.20
CA LEU A 45 10.57 2.08 -0.23
C LEU A 45 10.13 2.44 1.18
N LYS A 46 10.45 3.64 1.62
CA LYS A 46 10.02 4.19 2.92
C LYS A 46 9.44 5.58 2.69
N LEU A 47 8.18 5.73 3.04
CA LEU A 47 7.46 7.00 3.00
C LEU A 47 7.16 7.42 4.44
N LYS A 48 7.46 8.67 4.78
CA LYS A 48 7.27 9.20 6.12
C LYS A 48 6.25 10.33 6.13
N ASN A 49 5.38 10.29 7.14
CA ASN A 49 4.38 11.32 7.39
C ASN A 49 3.52 11.62 6.16
N ILE A 50 2.92 10.57 5.60
CA ILE A 50 1.96 10.73 4.50
C ILE A 50 0.75 11.50 5.04
N TYR A 51 0.37 12.53 4.32
CA TYR A 51 -0.80 13.35 4.59
C TYR A 51 -1.64 13.50 3.33
N LEU A 52 -2.95 13.31 3.43
CA LEU A 52 -3.90 13.52 2.34
C LEU A 52 -5.16 14.20 2.86
N ARG A 53 -5.50 15.34 2.26
CA ARG A 53 -6.73 16.09 2.51
C ARG A 53 -7.48 16.32 1.20
N GLN A 54 -8.78 16.15 1.23
CA GLN A 54 -9.69 16.51 0.13
C GLN A 54 -10.84 17.34 0.69
N GLY A 55 -10.98 18.54 0.17
CA GLY A 55 -11.90 19.52 0.72
C GLY A 55 -11.58 19.82 2.19
N LYS A 56 -12.53 19.58 3.08
CA LYS A 56 -12.36 19.71 4.53
C LYS A 56 -11.92 18.43 5.22
N SER A 57 -12.01 17.27 4.54
CA SER A 57 -11.77 15.97 5.13
C SER A 57 -10.30 15.56 5.02
N VAL A 58 -9.69 15.17 6.13
CA VAL A 58 -8.34 14.60 6.20
C VAL A 58 -8.45 13.08 6.14
N TRP A 59 -8.08 12.50 5.00
CA TRP A 59 -8.17 11.07 4.75
C TRP A 59 -6.97 10.28 5.28
N VAL A 60 -5.78 10.85 5.21
CA VAL A 60 -4.54 10.24 5.71
C VAL A 60 -3.80 11.28 6.53
N ASN A 61 -3.31 10.91 7.70
CA ASN A 61 -2.60 11.83 8.57
C ASN A 61 -1.50 11.12 9.36
N ASN A 62 -0.26 11.62 9.20
CA ASN A 62 0.94 11.10 9.85
C ASN A 62 1.08 9.57 9.68
N THR A 63 0.88 9.09 8.46
CA THR A 63 0.98 7.67 8.15
C THR A 63 2.33 7.36 7.53
N ASP A 64 3.00 6.36 8.07
CA ASP A 64 4.25 5.83 7.55
C ASP A 64 3.97 4.58 6.71
N PHE A 65 4.63 4.48 5.57
CA PHE A 65 4.62 3.28 4.74
C PHE A 65 6.03 2.75 4.54
N ASN A 66 6.22 1.46 4.74
CA ASN A 66 7.47 0.78 4.43
C ASN A 66 7.19 -0.43 3.55
N TRP A 67 8.06 -0.65 2.58
CA TRP A 67 8.03 -1.83 1.72
C TRP A 67 9.43 -2.24 1.35
N GLN A 68 9.75 -3.49 1.61
CA GLN A 68 10.97 -4.15 1.16
C GLN A 68 10.58 -5.39 0.39
N ALA A 69 11.07 -5.57 -0.82
CA ALA A 69 10.70 -6.68 -1.68
C ALA A 69 11.85 -7.22 -2.52
N GLU A 70 11.79 -8.52 -2.80
CA GLU A 70 12.50 -9.16 -3.90
C GLU A 70 11.52 -9.39 -5.03
N ILE A 71 11.78 -8.84 -6.21
CA ILE A 71 10.93 -8.95 -7.39
C ILE A 71 11.71 -9.63 -8.50
N GLY A 72 11.24 -10.80 -8.95
CA GLY A 72 11.70 -11.42 -10.17
C GLY A 72 11.22 -10.58 -11.36
N ALA A 73 12.13 -10.18 -12.25
CA ALA A 73 11.77 -9.33 -13.38
C ALA A 73 12.32 -9.91 -14.69
N ASN A 74 11.46 -9.97 -15.71
CA ASN A 74 11.84 -10.06 -17.10
C ASN A 74 11.76 -8.65 -17.70
N LEU A 75 12.90 -7.99 -17.84
CA LEU A 75 12.95 -6.59 -18.26
C LEU A 75 12.68 -6.38 -19.76
N LYS A 76 12.75 -7.44 -20.55
CA LYS A 76 12.43 -7.39 -21.99
C LYS A 76 10.92 -7.43 -22.22
N GLU A 77 10.25 -8.34 -21.53
CA GLU A 77 8.79 -8.56 -21.64
C GLU A 77 8.01 -7.77 -20.57
N LEU A 78 8.70 -6.99 -19.73
CA LEU A 78 8.15 -6.19 -18.61
C LEU A 78 7.23 -7.01 -17.68
N GLN A 79 7.70 -8.19 -17.31
CA GLN A 79 7.00 -9.09 -16.39
C GLN A 79 7.66 -9.05 -15.02
N PHE A 80 6.85 -8.93 -13.98
CA PHE A 80 7.30 -8.77 -12.60
C PHE A 80 6.57 -9.74 -11.68
N ASP A 81 7.31 -10.46 -10.86
CA ASP A 81 6.79 -11.43 -9.91
C ASP A 81 7.33 -11.14 -8.51
N ILE A 82 6.44 -10.83 -7.57
CA ILE A 82 6.78 -10.54 -6.18
C ILE A 82 7.15 -11.84 -5.48
N LYS A 83 8.45 -12.04 -5.22
CA LYS A 83 8.99 -13.28 -4.63
C LYS A 83 8.88 -13.27 -3.11
N LYS A 84 9.30 -12.15 -2.50
CA LYS A 84 9.29 -11.93 -1.06
C LYS A 84 9.02 -10.46 -0.82
N ASN A 85 8.32 -10.16 0.26
CA ASN A 85 8.15 -8.78 0.70
C ASN A 85 7.92 -8.69 2.21
N ASP A 86 8.20 -7.51 2.73
CA ASP A 86 7.81 -7.03 4.05
C ASP A 86 7.22 -5.64 3.86
N MET A 87 5.93 -5.50 4.12
CA MET A 87 5.18 -4.27 3.92
C MET A 87 4.47 -3.87 5.20
N SER A 88 4.47 -2.57 5.50
CA SER A 88 3.70 -2.05 6.64
C SER A 88 3.13 -0.67 6.36
N LEU A 89 1.98 -0.41 6.95
CA LEU A 89 1.33 0.89 7.02
C LEU A 89 1.14 1.23 8.50
N ASN A 90 1.99 2.12 9.06
CA ASN A 90 2.20 2.24 10.50
C ASN A 90 2.52 0.86 11.11
N ASP A 91 1.72 0.42 12.10
CA ASP A 91 1.86 -0.88 12.76
C ASP A 91 1.12 -2.01 12.04
N LEU A 92 0.32 -1.69 11.01
CA LEU A 92 -0.39 -2.68 10.21
C LEU A 92 0.59 -3.38 9.27
N LYS A 93 0.82 -4.66 9.50
CA LYS A 93 1.61 -5.50 8.60
C LYS A 93 0.76 -5.99 7.45
N LEU A 94 1.35 -5.97 6.26
CA LEU A 94 0.73 -6.38 5.00
C LEU A 94 1.66 -7.36 4.29
N ASP A 95 1.08 -8.29 3.56
CA ASP A 95 1.78 -9.22 2.69
C ASP A 95 1.21 -9.10 1.27
N LEU A 96 2.06 -8.76 0.31
CA LEU A 96 1.69 -8.61 -1.10
C LEU A 96 2.36 -9.69 -1.93
N THR A 97 1.58 -10.50 -2.61
CA THR A 97 2.06 -11.56 -3.51
C THR A 97 1.42 -11.44 -4.88
N GLY A 98 2.06 -12.03 -5.88
CA GLY A 98 1.53 -12.12 -7.23
C GLY A 98 2.44 -11.53 -8.29
N ASN A 99 1.87 -11.25 -9.45
CA ASN A 99 2.60 -10.78 -10.62
C ASN A 99 1.87 -9.65 -11.35
N ILE A 100 2.65 -8.91 -12.14
CA ILE A 100 2.18 -7.89 -13.07
C ILE A 100 2.97 -8.04 -14.37
N ASP A 101 2.26 -8.10 -15.50
CA ASP A 101 2.80 -8.02 -16.84
C ASP A 101 2.35 -6.69 -17.48
N ILE A 102 3.28 -5.97 -18.11
CA ILE A 102 3.03 -4.66 -18.72
C ILE A 102 3.23 -4.79 -20.23
N ASP A 103 2.20 -4.50 -21.01
CA ASP A 103 2.21 -4.52 -22.47
C ASP A 103 1.63 -3.20 -22.98
N ASP A 104 2.49 -2.27 -23.37
CA ASP A 104 2.17 -0.87 -23.67
C ASP A 104 1.32 -0.23 -22.54
N ASP A 105 0.07 0.12 -22.82
CA ASP A 105 -0.86 0.73 -21.86
C ASP A 105 -1.74 -0.30 -21.12
N LYS A 106 -1.47 -1.59 -21.30
CA LYS A 106 -2.20 -2.68 -20.69
C LYS A 106 -1.40 -3.34 -19.57
N TYR A 107 -2.03 -3.49 -18.42
CA TYR A 107 -1.47 -4.15 -17.25
C TYR A 107 -2.27 -5.42 -16.97
N THR A 108 -1.64 -6.59 -17.07
CA THR A 108 -2.23 -7.85 -16.64
C THR A 108 -1.71 -8.19 -15.26
N MET A 109 -2.61 -8.43 -14.31
CA MET A 109 -2.20 -8.64 -12.93
C MET A 109 -2.94 -9.81 -12.27
N ASP A 110 -2.24 -10.45 -11.33
CA ASP A 110 -2.80 -11.37 -10.34
C ASP A 110 -2.13 -11.06 -9.01
N LEU A 111 -2.73 -10.14 -8.25
CA LEU A 111 -2.18 -9.61 -7.01
C LEU A 111 -3.05 -9.98 -5.82
N ASN A 112 -2.41 -10.34 -4.71
CA ASN A 112 -3.06 -10.64 -3.46
C ASN A 112 -2.38 -9.86 -2.33
N LEU A 113 -3.15 -9.01 -1.66
CA LEU A 113 -2.73 -8.25 -0.48
C LEU A 113 -3.45 -8.82 0.74
N ASN A 114 -2.70 -9.22 1.75
CA ASN A 114 -3.23 -9.77 2.98
C ASN A 114 -2.74 -8.97 4.20
N ALA A 115 -3.60 -8.86 5.21
CA ALA A 115 -3.22 -8.46 6.56
C ALA A 115 -3.63 -9.60 7.51
N PRO A 116 -2.71 -10.56 7.77
CA PRO A 116 -3.01 -11.67 8.66
C PRO A 116 -2.94 -11.22 10.13
N ASP A 117 -3.84 -11.78 10.95
CA ASP A 117 -3.81 -11.74 12.42
C ASP A 117 -3.45 -10.36 13.00
N THR A 118 -4.10 -9.34 12.48
CA THR A 118 -3.84 -7.95 12.88
C THR A 118 -4.76 -7.54 14.01
N LYS A 119 -4.22 -6.87 15.04
CA LYS A 119 -5.01 -6.32 16.12
C LYS A 119 -5.99 -5.26 15.59
N PHE A 120 -7.21 -5.29 16.11
CA PHE A 120 -8.25 -4.36 15.68
C PHE A 120 -7.88 -2.90 15.98
N GLU A 121 -7.10 -2.65 17.04
CA GLU A 121 -6.59 -1.32 17.38
C GLU A 121 -5.70 -0.73 16.26
N SER A 122 -4.92 -1.56 15.57
CA SER A 122 -4.07 -1.10 14.45
C SER A 122 -4.90 -0.61 13.27
N LEU A 123 -6.08 -1.19 13.04
CA LEU A 123 -7.03 -0.71 12.04
C LEU A 123 -7.65 0.64 12.46
N LEU A 124 -8.05 0.78 13.71
CA LEU A 124 -8.62 2.02 14.24
C LEU A 124 -7.63 3.19 14.16
N ALA A 125 -6.34 2.91 14.33
CA ALA A 125 -5.28 3.93 14.20
C ALA A 125 -5.16 4.51 12.77
N LEU A 126 -5.70 3.83 11.76
CA LEU A 126 -5.74 4.30 10.37
C LEU A 126 -6.99 5.13 10.06
N ILE A 127 -7.98 5.16 10.96
CA ILE A 127 -9.21 5.93 10.75
C ILE A 127 -8.88 7.43 10.69
N PRO A 128 -9.35 8.15 9.67
CA PRO A 128 -9.13 9.58 9.54
C PRO A 128 -9.60 10.36 10.77
N LYS A 129 -8.88 11.42 11.12
CA LYS A 129 -9.18 12.25 12.32
C LYS A 129 -10.61 12.77 12.37
N ASP A 130 -11.19 13.05 11.22
CA ASP A 130 -12.57 13.56 11.14
C ASP A 130 -13.60 12.57 11.69
N PHE A 131 -13.29 11.27 11.65
CA PHE A 131 -14.13 10.19 12.18
C PHE A 131 -13.69 9.69 13.56
N GLN A 132 -12.53 10.14 14.06
CA GLN A 132 -12.02 9.69 15.37
C GLN A 132 -12.92 10.08 16.54
N LYS A 133 -13.65 11.20 16.43
CA LYS A 133 -14.60 11.62 17.47
C LYS A 133 -15.75 10.63 17.66
N GLU A 134 -16.16 9.96 16.60
CA GLU A 134 -17.26 8.98 16.62
C GLU A 134 -16.84 7.66 17.25
N ILE A 135 -15.54 7.42 17.34
CA ILE A 135 -14.95 6.23 17.97
C ILE A 135 -14.21 6.55 19.27
N GLU A 136 -14.30 7.80 19.75
CA GLU A 136 -13.66 8.21 21.00
C GLU A 136 -14.23 7.43 22.19
N GLY A 137 -13.33 6.85 23.00
CA GLY A 137 -13.70 6.02 24.14
C GLY A 137 -14.12 4.59 23.78
N VAL A 138 -14.22 4.25 22.49
CA VAL A 138 -14.47 2.87 22.07
C VAL A 138 -13.27 2.01 22.42
N LYS A 139 -13.49 1.02 23.27
CA LYS A 139 -12.48 -0.01 23.56
C LYS A 139 -12.74 -1.20 22.68
N THR A 140 -11.72 -1.60 21.95
CA THR A 140 -11.78 -2.78 21.10
C THR A 140 -10.75 -3.80 21.55
N SER A 141 -11.04 -5.04 21.34
CA SER A 141 -10.09 -6.15 21.39
C SER A 141 -10.47 -7.16 20.32
N GLY A 142 -9.55 -8.04 19.99
CA GLY A 142 -9.70 -9.02 18.94
C GLY A 142 -8.77 -8.77 17.79
N GLU A 143 -8.91 -9.60 16.78
CA GLU A 143 -8.07 -9.62 15.60
C GLU A 143 -8.94 -9.51 14.35
N PHE A 144 -8.37 -9.01 13.28
CA PHE A 144 -8.99 -9.07 11.97
C PHE A 144 -8.03 -9.67 10.94
N GLN A 145 -8.61 -10.20 9.90
CA GLN A 145 -7.92 -10.66 8.72
C GLN A 145 -8.50 -9.92 7.51
N LEU A 146 -7.63 -9.34 6.71
CA LEU A 146 -7.98 -8.69 5.47
C LEU A 146 -7.33 -9.46 4.32
N SER A 147 -8.09 -9.74 3.28
CA SER A 147 -7.58 -10.25 2.00
C SER A 147 -8.21 -9.46 0.87
N LEU A 148 -7.37 -8.86 0.04
CA LEU A 148 -7.78 -8.15 -1.17
C LEU A 148 -7.05 -8.78 -2.35
N SER A 149 -7.79 -9.21 -3.37
CA SER A 149 -7.20 -9.63 -4.64
C SER A 149 -7.60 -8.70 -5.78
N ALA A 150 -6.67 -8.52 -6.73
CA ALA A 150 -6.91 -7.84 -7.99
C ALA A 150 -6.44 -8.75 -9.12
N LYS A 151 -7.36 -9.21 -9.98
CA LYS A 151 -7.06 -10.18 -11.03
C LYS A 151 -7.67 -9.79 -12.35
N GLY A 152 -6.86 -9.85 -13.40
CA GLY A 152 -7.27 -9.56 -14.78
C GLY A 152 -6.50 -8.40 -15.37
N GLU A 153 -7.08 -7.78 -16.37
CA GLU A 153 -6.47 -6.72 -17.15
C GLU A 153 -6.96 -5.33 -16.72
N TYR A 154 -6.06 -4.37 -16.74
CA TYR A 154 -6.34 -2.94 -16.58
C TYR A 154 -5.87 -2.21 -17.83
N TYR A 155 -6.76 -1.57 -18.55
CA TYR A 155 -6.49 -0.70 -19.69
C TYR A 155 -7.69 0.21 -19.98
N GLU A 156 -7.45 1.45 -20.39
CA GLU A 156 -8.51 2.44 -20.66
C GLU A 156 -9.59 2.49 -19.56
N ASN A 157 -10.80 1.98 -19.87
CA ASN A 157 -11.94 1.89 -18.96
C ASN A 157 -12.18 0.46 -18.44
N HIS A 158 -11.28 -0.49 -18.74
CA HIS A 158 -11.37 -1.86 -18.25
C HIS A 158 -10.66 -1.98 -16.91
N LEU A 159 -11.37 -2.48 -15.91
CA LEU A 159 -10.83 -2.71 -14.56
C LEU A 159 -10.67 -4.20 -14.29
N PRO A 160 -9.63 -4.62 -13.56
CA PRO A 160 -9.52 -5.99 -13.09
C PRO A 160 -10.65 -6.33 -12.12
N THR A 161 -10.86 -7.61 -11.90
CA THR A 161 -11.78 -8.09 -10.87
C THR A 161 -11.14 -7.90 -9.49
N PHE A 162 -11.90 -7.31 -8.55
CA PHE A 162 -11.51 -7.18 -7.16
C PHE A 162 -12.35 -8.10 -6.28
N ASP A 163 -11.70 -8.83 -5.37
CA ASP A 163 -12.34 -9.58 -4.29
C ASP A 163 -11.78 -9.07 -2.96
N LEU A 164 -12.66 -8.61 -2.09
CA LEU A 164 -12.31 -8.12 -0.74
C LEU A 164 -12.97 -9.01 0.29
N ARG A 165 -12.17 -9.60 1.17
CA ARG A 165 -12.64 -10.39 2.33
C ARG A 165 -12.12 -9.75 3.60
N PHE A 166 -13.04 -9.57 4.52
CA PHE A 166 -12.74 -9.02 5.84
C PHE A 166 -13.38 -9.92 6.91
N ASN A 167 -12.55 -10.52 7.73
CA ASN A 167 -12.98 -11.38 8.84
C ASN A 167 -12.59 -10.73 10.16
N ILE A 168 -13.51 -10.71 11.10
CA ILE A 168 -13.25 -10.26 12.47
C ILE A 168 -13.26 -11.47 13.38
N LEU A 169 -12.19 -11.63 14.17
CA LEU A 169 -11.99 -12.78 15.04
C LEU A 169 -11.97 -12.32 16.49
N ASN A 170 -12.77 -13.01 17.34
CA ASN A 170 -12.80 -12.78 18.79
C ASN A 170 -12.96 -11.31 19.20
N ALA A 171 -13.70 -10.54 18.39
CA ALA A 171 -13.85 -9.12 18.64
C ALA A 171 -14.77 -8.85 19.84
N ASN A 172 -14.32 -7.93 20.67
CA ASN A 172 -15.14 -7.32 21.68
C ASN A 172 -15.08 -5.80 21.47
N LEU A 173 -16.24 -5.18 21.34
CA LEU A 173 -16.39 -3.74 21.17
C LEU A 173 -17.21 -3.20 22.33
N LYS A 174 -16.59 -2.36 23.14
CA LYS A 174 -17.27 -1.68 24.24
C LYS A 174 -17.39 -0.21 23.90
N TYR A 175 -18.60 0.26 23.72
CA TYR A 175 -18.92 1.66 23.56
C TYR A 175 -19.05 2.32 24.93
N PRO A 176 -18.56 3.57 25.12
CA PRO A 176 -18.64 4.28 26.40
C PRO A 176 -20.06 4.52 26.89
#